data_712bfa96286116345e50b94590d58b6f
#
_entry.id   712bfa96286116345e50b94590d58b6f
#
_cell.length_a   1.000
_cell.length_b   1.000
_cell.length_c   1.000
_cell.angle_alpha   90.00
_cell.angle_beta   90.00
_cell.angle_gamma   90.00
#
_symmetry.space_group_name_H-M   'P 1'
#
loop_
_entity.id
_entity.type
_entity.pdbx_description
1 polymer ?
#
loop_
_entity_poly.entity_id
_entity_poly.type
_entity_poly.pdbx_seq_one_letter_code
_entity_poly.pdbx_strand_id
1 'polypeptide(L)'
;VKSQARVILSELEKLRAVVSPHQKLLDFYCEIETFLTCVIKSGSYDETRLVLKTTKFRMPVVGKSKDENLLASRDEFKGFYDELFKKFVDASRECFGDITEEEEITAAENYAPVYNAFAYIVKRFSQYYSQEKREENLVDFSDLEHLCLKLLTENDAVKATVSERFKYVFADEYQDTNGVQEAILQNVARDNLFTVGDVKQSIYNFRGCNPDI
;
A
#
# COMPACT_ATOMS: atom_id res chain seq x y z
N VAL A 1 9.90 -2.34 5.67
CA VAL A 1 10.76 -3.46 5.24
C VAL A 1 10.66 -4.63 6.21
N LYS A 2 11.02 -4.51 7.49
CA LYS A 2 11.02 -5.65 8.45
C LYS A 2 9.64 -6.29 8.64
N SER A 3 8.57 -5.50 8.66
CA SER A 3 7.20 -6.00 8.76
C SER A 3 6.82 -6.82 7.51
N GLN A 4 7.15 -6.32 6.34
CA GLN A 4 6.94 -7.03 5.07
C GLN A 4 7.81 -8.30 4.98
N ALA A 5 9.05 -8.25 5.44
CA ALA A 5 9.92 -9.43 5.50
C ALA A 5 9.32 -10.56 6.35
N ARG A 6 8.64 -10.24 7.47
CA ARG A 6 7.93 -11.25 8.29
C ARG A 6 6.75 -11.88 7.56
N VAL A 7 5.98 -11.08 6.82
CA VAL A 7 4.87 -11.60 6.01
C VAL A 7 5.40 -12.55 4.93
N ILE A 8 6.46 -12.15 4.22
CA ILE A 8 7.06 -12.97 3.15
C ILE A 8 7.68 -14.25 3.74
N LEU A 9 8.29 -14.18 4.92
CA LEU A 9 8.81 -15.36 5.60
C LEU A 9 7.67 -16.36 5.94
N SER A 10 6.53 -15.86 6.40
CA SER A 10 5.35 -16.71 6.68
C SER A 10 4.79 -17.36 5.41
N GLU A 11 4.79 -16.65 4.26
CA GLU A 11 4.40 -17.25 2.98
C GLU A 11 5.43 -18.27 2.48
N LEU A 12 6.72 -18.01 2.67
CA LEU A 12 7.80 -18.95 2.36
C LEU A 12 7.68 -20.25 3.14
N GLU A 13 7.34 -20.18 4.44
CA GLU A 13 7.18 -21.35 5.31
C GLU A 13 6.14 -22.35 4.78
N LYS A 14 5.08 -21.86 4.12
CA LYS A 14 4.05 -22.71 3.50
C LYS A 14 4.61 -23.60 2.38
N LEU A 15 5.67 -23.16 1.71
CA LEU A 15 6.31 -23.85 0.59
C LEU A 15 7.37 -24.87 1.02
N ARG A 16 7.69 -24.98 2.30
CA ARG A 16 8.74 -25.88 2.79
C ARG A 16 8.48 -27.34 2.43
N ALA A 17 7.25 -27.79 2.58
CA ALA A 17 6.88 -29.17 2.23
C ALA A 17 6.98 -29.44 0.72
N VAL A 18 6.69 -28.43 -0.10
CA VAL A 18 6.74 -28.49 -1.57
C VAL A 18 8.18 -28.64 -2.08
N VAL A 19 9.13 -27.92 -1.48
CA VAL A 19 10.54 -27.93 -1.91
C VAL A 19 11.39 -29.00 -1.25
N SER A 20 10.99 -29.50 -0.08
CA SER A 20 11.76 -30.49 0.72
C SER A 20 12.20 -31.73 -0.03
N PRO A 21 11.43 -32.30 -1.00
CA PRO A 21 11.89 -33.45 -1.76
C PRO A 21 13.00 -33.15 -2.77
N HIS A 22 13.29 -31.87 -3.02
CA HIS A 22 14.15 -31.40 -4.10
C HIS A 22 15.32 -30.57 -3.57
N GLN A 23 16.49 -31.18 -3.37
CA GLN A 23 17.64 -30.58 -2.68
C GLN A 23 18.01 -29.17 -3.20
N LYS A 24 18.08 -28.96 -4.52
CA LYS A 24 18.43 -27.65 -5.08
C LYS A 24 17.40 -26.55 -4.77
N LEU A 25 16.12 -26.89 -4.72
CA LEU A 25 15.06 -25.94 -4.34
C LEU A 25 15.08 -25.70 -2.84
N LEU A 26 15.35 -26.73 -2.05
CA LEU A 26 15.48 -26.63 -0.60
C LEU A 26 16.69 -25.75 -0.22
N ASP A 27 17.83 -25.92 -0.87
CA ASP A 27 19.01 -25.08 -0.63
C ASP A 27 18.68 -23.59 -0.90
N PHE A 28 18.02 -23.31 -2.00
CA PHE A 28 17.62 -21.94 -2.35
C PHE A 28 16.52 -21.40 -1.43
N TYR A 29 15.61 -22.23 -0.97
CA TYR A 29 14.64 -21.89 0.08
C TYR A 29 15.37 -21.43 1.36
N CYS A 30 16.38 -22.20 1.81
CA CYS A 30 17.18 -21.87 3.00
C CYS A 30 17.97 -20.57 2.84
N GLU A 31 18.46 -20.26 1.63
CA GLU A 31 19.09 -18.96 1.34
C GLU A 31 18.12 -17.80 1.53
N ILE A 32 16.89 -17.92 1.01
CA ILE A 32 15.84 -16.91 1.15
C ILE A 32 15.40 -16.76 2.63
N GLU A 33 15.19 -17.88 3.32
CA GLU A 33 14.83 -17.91 4.75
C GLU A 33 15.89 -17.21 5.62
N THR A 34 17.16 -17.51 5.36
CA THR A 34 18.31 -16.90 6.05
C THR A 34 18.34 -15.39 5.78
N PHE A 35 18.20 -14.96 4.54
CA PHE A 35 18.18 -13.55 4.18
C PHE A 35 17.04 -12.78 4.87
N LEU A 36 15.81 -13.28 4.80
CA LEU A 36 14.65 -12.65 5.44
C LEU A 36 14.87 -12.56 6.96
N THR A 37 15.43 -13.62 7.57
CA THR A 37 15.76 -13.63 8.99
C THR A 37 16.82 -12.57 9.34
N CYS A 38 17.84 -12.41 8.50
CA CYS A 38 18.87 -11.37 8.68
C CYS A 38 18.25 -9.96 8.58
N VAL A 39 17.37 -9.71 7.59
CA VAL A 39 16.64 -8.44 7.47
C VAL A 39 15.77 -8.16 8.71
N ILE A 40 15.08 -9.17 9.21
CA ILE A 40 14.21 -9.02 10.40
C ILE A 40 15.03 -8.71 11.65
N LYS A 41 16.19 -9.37 11.82
CA LYS A 41 17.05 -9.26 13.00
C LYS A 41 18.02 -8.09 12.98
N SER A 42 18.22 -7.43 11.83
CA SER A 42 19.14 -6.29 11.74
C SER A 42 18.78 -5.22 12.77
N GLY A 43 19.79 -4.66 13.46
CA GLY A 43 19.60 -3.71 14.58
C GLY A 43 19.53 -2.26 14.10
N SER A 44 20.17 -1.92 12.97
CA SER A 44 20.31 -0.57 12.46
C SER A 44 19.93 -0.46 10.98
N TYR A 45 19.87 0.80 10.51
CA TYR A 45 19.69 1.12 9.09
C TYR A 45 20.82 0.53 8.25
N ASP A 46 22.07 0.77 8.65
CA ASP A 46 23.24 0.32 7.89
C ASP A 46 23.37 -1.20 7.85
N GLU A 47 23.03 -1.91 8.91
CA GLU A 47 22.97 -3.37 8.88
C GLU A 47 21.93 -3.88 7.89
N THR A 48 20.71 -3.28 7.91
CA THR A 48 19.65 -3.63 6.98
C THR A 48 20.08 -3.36 5.53
N ARG A 49 20.65 -2.19 5.28
CA ARG A 49 21.18 -1.78 3.99
C ARG A 49 22.25 -2.76 3.48
N LEU A 50 23.19 -3.12 4.34
CA LEU A 50 24.25 -4.06 3.98
C LEU A 50 23.71 -5.42 3.56
N VAL A 51 22.78 -6.00 4.34
CA VAL A 51 22.13 -7.28 4.01
C VAL A 51 21.43 -7.20 2.65
N LEU A 52 20.66 -6.13 2.41
CA LEU A 52 19.91 -5.92 1.17
C LEU A 52 20.82 -5.76 -0.06
N LYS A 53 21.95 -5.06 0.08
CA LYS A 53 22.84 -4.71 -1.03
C LYS A 53 23.83 -5.82 -1.39
N THR A 54 24.29 -6.60 -0.40
CA THR A 54 25.34 -7.62 -0.61
C THR A 54 24.79 -8.96 -1.10
N THR A 55 23.56 -9.31 -0.79
CA THR A 55 22.99 -10.61 -1.14
C THR A 55 22.39 -10.58 -2.54
N LYS A 56 22.78 -11.55 -3.38
CA LYS A 56 22.25 -11.73 -4.74
C LYS A 56 21.57 -13.08 -4.84
N PHE A 57 20.38 -13.10 -5.42
CA PHE A 57 19.60 -14.31 -5.61
C PHE A 57 19.54 -14.69 -7.07
N ARG A 58 19.67 -15.97 -7.34
CA ARG A 58 19.48 -16.54 -8.66
C ARG A 58 18.74 -17.87 -8.54
N MET A 59 17.50 -17.88 -9.04
CA MET A 59 16.69 -19.09 -9.07
C MET A 59 17.47 -20.25 -9.67
N PRO A 60 17.55 -21.43 -9.00
CA PRO A 60 18.31 -22.56 -9.50
C PRO A 60 17.71 -23.09 -10.81
N VAL A 61 18.61 -23.37 -11.76
CA VAL A 61 18.21 -24.02 -13.00
C VAL A 61 17.95 -25.50 -12.68
N VAL A 62 16.69 -25.88 -12.67
CA VAL A 62 16.28 -27.28 -12.69
C VAL A 62 16.35 -27.70 -14.15
N GLY A 63 17.30 -28.57 -14.49
CA GLY A 63 17.56 -29.03 -15.87
C GLY A 63 16.29 -29.62 -16.53
N LYS A 64 16.38 -30.10 -17.77
CA LYS A 64 15.30 -30.78 -18.50
C LYS A 64 14.95 -32.09 -17.79
N SER A 65 14.28 -32.01 -16.65
CA SER A 65 13.75 -33.15 -15.92
C SER A 65 12.44 -33.60 -16.56
N LYS A 66 12.24 -34.90 -16.62
CA LYS A 66 10.93 -35.49 -16.96
C LYS A 66 10.08 -35.73 -15.72
N ASP A 67 10.56 -35.37 -14.54
CA ASP A 67 9.84 -35.50 -13.26
C ASP A 67 8.80 -34.36 -13.14
N GLU A 68 7.54 -34.72 -13.35
CA GLU A 68 6.40 -33.79 -13.29
C GLU A 68 6.25 -33.16 -11.90
N ASN A 69 6.56 -33.90 -10.82
CA ASN A 69 6.45 -33.40 -9.45
C ASN A 69 7.50 -32.30 -9.20
N LEU A 70 8.73 -32.50 -9.68
CA LEU A 70 9.79 -31.49 -9.59
C LEU A 70 9.44 -30.24 -10.39
N LEU A 71 8.85 -30.39 -11.57
CA LEU A 71 8.44 -29.26 -12.40
C LEU A 71 7.31 -28.45 -11.73
N ALA A 72 6.30 -29.13 -11.17
CA ALA A 72 5.21 -28.51 -10.43
C ALA A 72 5.72 -27.74 -9.20
N SER A 73 6.57 -28.37 -8.38
CA SER A 73 7.17 -27.75 -7.20
C SER A 73 8.03 -26.51 -7.55
N ARG A 74 8.78 -26.59 -8.65
CA ARG A 74 9.56 -25.48 -9.17
C ARG A 74 8.64 -24.31 -9.60
N ASP A 75 7.57 -24.59 -10.31
CA ASP A 75 6.69 -23.56 -10.86
C ASP A 75 5.91 -22.85 -9.74
N GLU A 76 5.48 -23.58 -8.73
CA GLU A 76 4.87 -23.02 -7.52
C GLU A 76 5.85 -22.13 -6.75
N PHE A 77 7.07 -22.62 -6.49
CA PHE A 77 8.10 -21.85 -5.81
C PHE A 77 8.58 -20.64 -6.62
N LYS A 78 8.61 -20.76 -7.95
CA LYS A 78 8.92 -19.65 -8.86
C LYS A 78 7.85 -18.56 -8.80
N GLY A 79 6.59 -18.91 -8.70
CA GLY A 79 5.50 -17.94 -8.50
C GLY A 79 5.73 -17.08 -7.25
N PHE A 80 6.00 -17.72 -6.10
CA PHE A 80 6.38 -17.01 -4.87
C PHE A 80 7.62 -16.11 -5.08
N TYR A 81 8.67 -16.64 -5.71
CA TYR A 81 9.90 -15.90 -5.92
C TYR A 81 9.70 -14.64 -6.77
N ASP A 82 9.03 -14.76 -7.91
CA ASP A 82 8.85 -13.65 -8.85
C ASP A 82 7.81 -12.62 -8.36
N GLU A 83 6.71 -13.08 -7.74
CA GLU A 83 5.59 -12.22 -7.38
C GLU A 83 5.73 -11.54 -6.01
N LEU A 84 6.36 -12.20 -5.06
CA LEU A 84 6.48 -11.70 -3.70
C LEU A 84 7.93 -11.34 -3.33
N PHE A 85 8.81 -12.31 -3.36
CA PHE A 85 10.16 -12.14 -2.82
C PHE A 85 11.00 -11.16 -3.62
N LYS A 86 11.06 -11.31 -4.95
CA LYS A 86 11.85 -10.44 -5.83
C LYS A 86 11.34 -9.00 -5.77
N LYS A 87 10.03 -8.80 -5.85
CA LYS A 87 9.42 -7.45 -5.74
C LYS A 87 9.75 -6.79 -4.40
N PHE A 88 9.71 -7.56 -3.31
CA PHE A 88 10.11 -7.09 -1.98
C PHE A 88 11.59 -6.66 -1.94
N VAL A 89 12.48 -7.49 -2.46
CA VAL A 89 13.94 -7.20 -2.46
C VAL A 89 14.23 -5.95 -3.29
N ASP A 90 13.64 -5.83 -4.48
CA ASP A 90 13.86 -4.69 -5.38
C ASP A 90 13.33 -3.39 -4.74
N ALA A 91 12.09 -3.37 -4.25
CA ALA A 91 11.53 -2.23 -3.55
C ALA A 91 12.30 -1.86 -2.27
N SER A 92 12.74 -2.88 -1.51
CA SER A 92 13.54 -2.63 -0.30
C SER A 92 14.90 -2.02 -0.64
N ARG A 93 15.55 -2.43 -1.72
CA ARG A 93 16.82 -1.84 -2.17
C ARG A 93 16.67 -0.40 -2.63
N GLU A 94 15.56 -0.05 -3.23
CA GLU A 94 15.25 1.34 -3.58
C GLU A 94 15.06 2.21 -2.34
N CYS A 95 14.41 1.68 -1.28
CA CYS A 95 14.23 2.40 -0.02
C CYS A 95 15.55 2.68 0.73
N PHE A 96 16.52 1.77 0.62
CA PHE A 96 17.83 1.93 1.24
C PHE A 96 18.83 2.40 0.19
N GLY A 97 18.98 3.69 -0.01
CA GLY A 97 19.92 4.30 -0.96
C GLY A 97 21.37 3.78 -0.88
N ASP A 98 22.28 4.42 -1.58
CA ASP A 98 23.70 4.04 -1.54
C ASP A 98 24.47 4.73 -0.41
N ILE A 99 23.79 5.59 0.35
CA ILE A 99 24.35 6.40 1.45
C ILE A 99 24.12 5.74 2.82
N THR A 100 24.98 6.07 3.77
CA THR A 100 24.89 5.60 5.15
C THR A 100 23.76 6.30 5.91
N GLU A 101 23.40 5.78 7.09
CA GLU A 101 22.40 6.39 7.98
C GLU A 101 22.79 7.83 8.36
N GLU A 102 24.07 8.06 8.66
CA GLU A 102 24.59 9.40 9.03
C GLU A 102 24.50 10.39 7.86
N GLU A 103 24.84 9.94 6.64
CA GLU A 103 24.71 10.78 5.44
C GLU A 103 23.24 11.09 5.13
N GLU A 104 22.32 10.14 5.36
CA GLU A 104 20.89 10.36 5.15
C GLU A 104 20.30 11.33 6.17
N ILE A 105 20.69 11.20 7.46
CA ILE A 105 20.30 12.16 8.51
C ILE A 105 20.82 13.56 8.16
N THR A 106 22.10 13.67 7.79
CA THR A 106 22.71 14.95 7.41
C THR A 106 21.99 15.57 6.21
N ALA A 107 21.65 14.78 5.20
CA ALA A 107 20.89 15.23 4.05
C ALA A 107 19.49 15.72 4.47
N ALA A 108 18.78 14.95 5.32
CA ALA A 108 17.47 15.32 5.83
C ALA A 108 17.52 16.64 6.64
N GLU A 109 18.52 16.83 7.50
CA GLU A 109 18.73 18.06 8.25
C GLU A 109 18.98 19.26 7.33
N ASN A 110 19.78 19.09 6.28
CA ASN A 110 20.05 20.14 5.29
C ASN A 110 18.81 20.53 4.47
N TYR A 111 17.92 19.58 4.18
CA TYR A 111 16.68 19.84 3.44
C TYR A 111 15.51 20.25 4.35
N ALA A 112 15.57 19.99 5.66
CA ALA A 112 14.50 20.32 6.59
C ALA A 112 14.02 21.78 6.53
N PRO A 113 14.89 22.80 6.43
CA PRO A 113 14.44 24.19 6.29
C PRO A 113 13.59 24.42 5.04
N VAL A 114 13.95 23.80 3.91
CA VAL A 114 13.22 23.93 2.64
C VAL A 114 11.84 23.26 2.75
N TYR A 115 11.77 22.03 3.29
CA TYR A 115 10.51 21.32 3.53
C TYR A 115 9.60 22.09 4.50
N ASN A 116 10.17 22.64 5.58
CA ASN A 116 9.42 23.42 6.55
C ASN A 116 8.88 24.71 5.94
N ALA A 117 9.68 25.40 5.12
CA ALA A 117 9.24 26.60 4.41
C ALA A 117 8.09 26.25 3.42
N PHE A 118 8.23 25.18 2.67
CA PHE A 118 7.19 24.70 1.75
C PHE A 118 5.89 24.33 2.50
N ALA A 119 6.00 23.54 3.57
CA ALA A 119 4.86 23.18 4.41
C ALA A 119 4.17 24.41 5.02
N TYR A 120 4.95 25.40 5.44
CA TYR A 120 4.43 26.68 5.94
C TYR A 120 3.64 27.42 4.85
N ILE A 121 4.19 27.53 3.64
CA ILE A 121 3.52 28.21 2.51
C ILE A 121 2.21 27.49 2.18
N VAL A 122 2.22 26.17 2.05
CA VAL A 122 1.01 25.37 1.76
C VAL A 122 -0.05 25.58 2.85
N LYS A 123 0.36 25.52 4.12
CA LYS A 123 -0.55 25.74 5.25
C LYS A 123 -1.14 27.16 5.25
N ARG A 124 -0.32 28.17 5.00
CA ARG A 124 -0.77 29.57 4.93
C ARG A 124 -1.72 29.79 3.75
N PHE A 125 -1.37 29.25 2.58
CA PHE A 125 -2.24 29.31 1.42
C PHE A 125 -3.60 28.67 1.70
N SER A 126 -3.62 27.44 2.27
CA SER A 126 -4.86 26.74 2.60
C SER A 126 -5.74 27.53 3.58
N GLN A 127 -5.12 28.15 4.60
CA GLN A 127 -5.83 28.99 5.55
C GLN A 127 -6.44 30.23 4.87
N TYR A 128 -5.63 30.93 4.06
CA TYR A 128 -6.06 32.12 3.34
C TYR A 128 -7.17 31.80 2.33
N TYR A 129 -6.98 30.75 1.54
CA TYR A 129 -7.99 30.29 0.58
C TYR A 129 -9.33 29.93 1.24
N SER A 130 -9.28 29.25 2.39
CA SER A 130 -10.48 28.93 3.15
C SER A 130 -11.15 30.16 3.76
N GLN A 131 -10.37 31.17 4.16
CA GLN A 131 -10.91 32.43 4.67
C GLN A 131 -11.60 33.23 3.56
N GLU A 132 -10.94 33.41 2.41
CA GLU A 132 -11.50 34.12 1.25
C GLU A 132 -12.83 33.48 0.80
N LYS A 133 -12.87 32.14 0.71
CA LYS A 133 -14.13 31.44 0.39
C LYS A 133 -15.26 31.75 1.38
N ARG A 134 -14.95 31.85 2.67
CA ARG A 134 -15.96 32.17 3.70
C ARG A 134 -16.43 33.60 3.60
N GLU A 135 -15.52 34.55 3.36
CA GLU A 135 -15.84 35.98 3.22
C GLU A 135 -16.73 36.23 2.00
N GLU A 136 -16.46 35.52 0.90
CA GLU A 136 -17.27 35.59 -0.33
C GLU A 136 -18.51 34.68 -0.31
N ASN A 137 -18.74 33.90 0.75
CA ASN A 137 -19.79 32.88 0.86
C ASN A 137 -19.76 31.85 -0.27
N LEU A 138 -18.55 31.42 -0.67
CA LEU A 138 -18.31 30.43 -1.70
C LEU A 138 -17.88 29.09 -1.11
N VAL A 139 -18.19 28.03 -1.81
CA VAL A 139 -17.70 26.66 -1.57
C VAL A 139 -17.28 26.05 -2.89
N ASP A 140 -16.20 25.29 -2.89
CA ASP A 140 -15.84 24.45 -4.03
C ASP A 140 -16.41 23.03 -3.89
N PHE A 141 -16.25 22.18 -4.91
CA PHE A 141 -16.79 20.82 -4.90
C PHE A 141 -16.22 19.97 -3.76
N SER A 142 -14.94 20.15 -3.43
CA SER A 142 -14.33 19.43 -2.31
C SER A 142 -14.90 19.89 -0.97
N ASP A 143 -15.19 21.17 -0.81
CA ASP A 143 -15.87 21.68 0.40
C ASP A 143 -17.26 21.06 0.55
N LEU A 144 -18.02 20.91 -0.55
CA LEU A 144 -19.35 20.30 -0.50
C LEU A 144 -19.31 18.88 0.05
N GLU A 145 -18.37 18.06 -0.45
CA GLU A 145 -18.19 16.69 0.03
C GLU A 145 -17.79 16.65 1.51
N HIS A 146 -16.77 17.42 1.91
CA HIS A 146 -16.28 17.45 3.28
C HIS A 146 -17.29 18.01 4.28
N LEU A 147 -18.03 19.07 3.92
CA LEU A 147 -19.07 19.64 4.75
C LEU A 147 -20.26 18.69 4.89
N CYS A 148 -20.64 18.01 3.82
CA CYS A 148 -21.66 16.97 3.86
C CYS A 148 -21.24 15.84 4.81
N LEU A 149 -20.05 15.30 4.66
CA LEU A 149 -19.53 14.24 5.54
C LEU A 149 -19.50 14.71 7.00
N LYS A 150 -18.99 15.92 7.27
CA LYS A 150 -18.95 16.51 8.60
C LYS A 150 -20.34 16.61 9.22
N LEU A 151 -21.32 17.10 8.46
CA LEU A 151 -22.70 17.23 8.93
C LEU A 151 -23.32 15.88 9.29
N LEU A 152 -23.06 14.84 8.48
CA LEU A 152 -23.56 13.48 8.71
C LEU A 152 -22.87 12.78 9.88
N THR A 153 -21.61 13.10 10.16
CA THR A 153 -20.83 12.45 11.24
C THR A 153 -20.98 13.15 12.59
N GLU A 154 -21.18 14.48 12.59
CA GLU A 154 -21.28 15.27 13.83
C GLU A 154 -22.73 15.52 14.29
N ASN A 155 -23.74 15.12 13.49
CA ASN A 155 -25.15 15.38 13.82
C ASN A 155 -26.04 14.17 13.53
N ASP A 156 -26.26 13.35 14.57
CA ASP A 156 -27.07 12.14 14.48
C ASP A 156 -28.50 12.38 14.02
N ALA A 157 -29.12 13.54 14.40
CA ALA A 157 -30.49 13.88 13.98
C ALA A 157 -30.56 14.15 12.48
N VAL A 158 -29.57 14.85 11.92
CA VAL A 158 -29.49 15.08 10.48
C VAL A 158 -29.22 13.77 9.77
N LYS A 159 -28.27 12.95 10.25
CA LYS A 159 -27.98 11.62 9.70
C LYS A 159 -29.25 10.77 9.64
N ALA A 160 -29.99 10.67 10.73
CA ALA A 160 -31.24 9.92 10.79
C ALA A 160 -32.24 10.43 9.76
N THR A 161 -32.48 11.75 9.73
CA THR A 161 -33.43 12.39 8.79
C THR A 161 -33.04 12.10 7.32
N VAL A 162 -31.75 12.19 6.98
CA VAL A 162 -31.29 11.95 5.61
C VAL A 162 -31.43 10.47 5.25
N SER A 163 -31.00 9.57 6.15
CA SER A 163 -31.05 8.12 5.92
C SER A 163 -32.49 7.61 5.77
N GLU A 164 -33.44 8.17 6.51
CA GLU A 164 -34.88 7.80 6.44
C GLU A 164 -35.56 8.26 5.16
N ARG A 165 -35.02 9.30 4.52
CA ARG A 165 -35.57 9.86 3.29
C ARG A 165 -35.42 8.92 2.09
N PHE A 166 -34.40 8.07 2.07
CA PHE A 166 -34.09 7.20 0.94
C PHE A 166 -34.49 5.75 1.23
N LYS A 167 -35.39 5.21 0.42
CA LYS A 167 -35.78 3.80 0.48
C LYS A 167 -34.67 2.89 -0.08
N TYR A 168 -34.02 3.34 -1.12
CA TYR A 168 -32.88 2.67 -1.77
C TYR A 168 -31.82 3.71 -2.12
N VAL A 169 -30.56 3.32 -2.04
CA VAL A 169 -29.39 4.10 -2.46
C VAL A 169 -28.67 3.30 -3.54
N PHE A 170 -28.49 3.87 -4.70
CA PHE A 170 -27.77 3.25 -5.82
C PHE A 170 -26.53 4.09 -6.14
N ALA A 171 -25.38 3.44 -6.20
CA ALA A 171 -24.15 4.05 -6.67
C ALA A 171 -23.66 3.30 -7.91
N ASP A 172 -23.61 3.99 -9.03
CA ASP A 172 -23.04 3.51 -10.29
C ASP A 172 -21.59 3.97 -10.42
N GLU A 173 -20.82 3.31 -11.28
CA GLU A 173 -19.39 3.56 -11.48
C GLU A 173 -18.60 3.60 -10.15
N TYR A 174 -18.91 2.66 -9.26
CA TYR A 174 -18.41 2.67 -7.89
C TYR A 174 -16.88 2.65 -7.79
N GLN A 175 -16.17 2.09 -8.79
CA GLN A 175 -14.71 2.09 -8.90
C GLN A 175 -14.10 3.51 -9.00
N ASP A 176 -14.91 4.53 -9.33
CA ASP A 176 -14.48 5.91 -9.44
C ASP A 176 -14.80 6.75 -8.18
N THR A 177 -15.30 6.08 -7.14
CA THR A 177 -15.63 6.71 -5.85
C THR A 177 -14.35 6.98 -5.06
N ASN A 178 -14.23 8.18 -4.48
CA ASN A 178 -13.17 8.51 -3.54
C ASN A 178 -13.57 8.21 -2.09
N GLY A 179 -12.59 8.18 -1.17
CA GLY A 179 -12.84 7.82 0.23
C GLY A 179 -13.83 8.74 0.96
N VAL A 180 -13.96 10.02 0.56
CA VAL A 180 -14.94 10.95 1.16
C VAL A 180 -16.35 10.62 0.67
N GLN A 181 -16.53 10.36 -0.61
CA GLN A 181 -17.79 9.95 -1.22
C GLN A 181 -18.26 8.61 -0.65
N GLU A 182 -17.35 7.65 -0.51
CA GLU A 182 -17.63 6.37 0.16
C GLU A 182 -18.12 6.59 1.58
N ALA A 183 -17.42 7.41 2.38
CA ALA A 183 -17.84 7.71 3.73
C ALA A 183 -19.23 8.40 3.79
N ILE A 184 -19.58 9.25 2.83
CA ILE A 184 -20.90 9.85 2.70
C ILE A 184 -21.94 8.75 2.43
N LEU A 185 -21.71 7.87 1.43
CA LEU A 185 -22.62 6.78 1.10
C LEU A 185 -22.89 5.88 2.30
N GLN A 186 -21.86 5.49 3.06
CA GLN A 186 -21.98 4.67 4.26
C GLN A 186 -22.75 5.37 5.38
N ASN A 187 -22.70 6.69 5.48
CA ASN A 187 -23.46 7.44 6.47
C ASN A 187 -24.92 7.68 6.06
N VAL A 188 -25.23 7.74 4.77
CA VAL A 188 -26.58 7.91 4.22
C VAL A 188 -27.31 6.58 4.11
N ALA A 189 -26.62 5.53 3.72
CA ALA A 189 -27.18 4.20 3.56
C ALA A 189 -27.41 3.52 4.91
N ARG A 190 -28.35 2.59 4.90
CA ARG A 190 -28.59 1.57 5.93
C ARG A 190 -28.33 0.22 5.25
N ASP A 191 -29.13 -0.79 5.41
CA ASP A 191 -29.07 -2.05 4.66
C ASP A 191 -29.74 -1.94 3.26
N ASN A 192 -29.60 -0.78 2.61
CA ASN A 192 -30.33 -0.40 1.39
C ASN A 192 -29.41 0.18 0.29
N LEU A 193 -28.07 0.00 0.41
CA LEU A 193 -27.09 0.40 -0.59
C LEU A 193 -26.91 -0.69 -1.63
N PHE A 194 -26.95 -0.32 -2.90
CA PHE A 194 -26.61 -1.16 -4.03
C PHE A 194 -25.54 -0.46 -4.87
N THR A 195 -24.40 -1.11 -5.08
CA THR A 195 -23.27 -0.57 -5.83
C THR A 195 -23.03 -1.37 -7.11
N VAL A 196 -22.71 -0.66 -8.19
CA VAL A 196 -22.31 -1.26 -9.47
C VAL A 196 -21.00 -0.60 -9.91
N GLY A 197 -20.05 -1.42 -10.35
CA GLY A 197 -18.76 -0.95 -10.83
C GLY A 197 -17.91 -2.08 -11.40
N ASP A 198 -16.88 -1.71 -12.15
CA ASP A 198 -15.88 -2.63 -12.67
C ASP A 198 -14.48 -2.07 -12.38
N VAL A 199 -13.77 -2.71 -11.45
CA VAL A 199 -12.41 -2.33 -11.02
C VAL A 199 -11.45 -2.17 -12.21
N LYS A 200 -11.64 -2.94 -13.30
CA LYS A 200 -10.81 -2.88 -14.50
C LYS A 200 -11.04 -1.60 -15.31
N GLN A 201 -12.14 -0.89 -15.08
CA GLN A 201 -12.47 0.37 -15.74
C GLN A 201 -12.06 1.59 -14.91
N SER A 202 -11.50 1.42 -13.72
CA SER A 202 -11.02 2.52 -12.89
C SER A 202 -9.84 3.24 -13.56
N ILE A 203 -10.06 4.49 -13.97
CA ILE A 203 -9.05 5.35 -14.62
C ILE A 203 -8.82 6.66 -13.85
N TYR A 204 -9.58 6.92 -12.77
CA TYR A 204 -9.56 8.17 -12.02
C TYR A 204 -8.74 8.11 -10.71
N ASN A 205 -7.75 7.22 -10.63
CA ASN A 205 -6.87 7.09 -9.47
C ASN A 205 -6.19 8.43 -9.08
N PHE A 206 -5.87 9.28 -10.07
CA PHE A 206 -5.31 10.62 -9.85
C PHE A 206 -6.27 11.60 -9.14
N ARG A 207 -7.57 11.27 -9.03
CA ARG A 207 -8.57 12.01 -8.25
C ARG A 207 -8.79 11.43 -6.86
N GLY A 208 -7.96 10.49 -6.43
CA GLY A 208 -8.08 9.83 -5.13
C GLY A 208 -9.13 8.71 -5.09
N CYS A 209 -9.59 8.25 -6.27
CA CYS A 209 -10.41 7.05 -6.35
C CYS A 209 -9.56 5.83 -5.96
N ASN A 210 -10.12 4.94 -5.17
CA ASN A 210 -9.45 3.74 -4.73
C ASN A 210 -10.32 2.52 -5.08
N PRO A 211 -9.96 1.73 -6.08
CA PRO A 211 -10.74 0.56 -6.49
C PRO A 211 -10.70 -0.60 -5.49
N ASP A 212 -9.87 -0.49 -4.44
CA ASP A 212 -9.74 -1.50 -3.37
C ASP A 212 -10.68 -1.23 -2.18
N ILE A 213 -11.58 -0.24 -2.28
CA ILE A 213 -12.58 0.10 -1.24
C ILE A 213 -13.76 -0.89 -1.26
#